data_779ee0ebbe056d5257f87f5464cdbc15
#
_entry.id   779ee0ebbe056d5257f87f5464cdbc15
#
_cell.length_a   1.000
_cell.length_b   1.000
_cell.length_c   1.000
_cell.angle_alpha   90.00
_cell.angle_beta   90.00
_cell.angle_gamma   90.00
#
_symmetry.space_group_name_H-M   'P 1'
#
loop_
_entity.id
_entity.type
_entity.pdbx_description
1 polymer ?
#
loop_
_entity_poly.entity_id
_entity_poly.type
_entity_poly.pdbx_seq_one_letter_code
_entity_poly.pdbx_strand_id
1 'polypeptide(L)'
;MGVSTALFLARGGARVTLVDAAPAICAGASRWNEGKIHLGHLYAADQSLRTAQRLLPGGLAFRPLVESLIGQSLAPAISTSRSWNFRFSRW
;
A
#
# COMPACT_ATOMS: atom_id res chain seq x y z
N MET A 1 6.19 -6.65 -2.47
CA MET A 1 6.29 -7.29 -1.14
C MET A 1 7.73 -7.58 -0.74
N GLY A 2 8.60 -8.09 -1.59
CA GLY A 2 9.98 -8.46 -1.24
C GLY A 2 10.80 -7.40 -0.50
N VAL A 3 10.75 -6.14 -0.95
CA VAL A 3 11.48 -5.04 -0.29
C VAL A 3 11.01 -4.79 1.14
N SER A 4 9.70 -4.76 1.38
CA SER A 4 9.15 -4.55 2.73
C SER A 4 9.51 -5.70 3.68
N THR A 5 9.46 -6.94 3.19
CA THR A 5 9.87 -8.12 3.95
C THR A 5 11.37 -8.08 4.27
N ALA A 6 12.19 -7.75 3.27
CA ALA A 6 13.63 -7.62 3.45
C ALA A 6 13.98 -6.55 4.51
N LEU A 7 13.33 -5.40 4.45
CA LEU A 7 13.51 -4.32 5.41
C LEU A 7 13.07 -4.72 6.83
N PHE A 8 11.93 -5.39 6.95
CA PHE A 8 11.43 -5.90 8.22
C PHE A 8 12.41 -6.87 8.88
N LEU A 9 12.91 -7.85 8.12
CA LEU A 9 13.87 -8.83 8.60
C LEU A 9 15.21 -8.19 8.98
N ALA A 10 15.71 -7.26 8.14
CA ALA A 10 16.95 -6.55 8.42
C ALA A 10 16.88 -5.72 9.70
N ARG A 11 15.74 -5.09 9.98
CA ARG A 11 15.50 -4.37 11.24
C ARG A 11 15.44 -5.30 12.45
N GLY A 12 15.03 -6.55 12.24
CA GLY A 12 15.11 -7.61 13.25
C GLY A 12 16.54 -8.18 13.46
N GLY A 13 17.54 -7.60 12.81
CA GLY A 13 18.95 -8.02 12.93
C GLY A 13 19.36 -9.13 11.96
N ALA A 14 18.48 -9.58 11.05
CA ALA A 14 18.84 -10.58 10.06
C ALA A 14 19.70 -9.97 8.94
N ARG A 15 20.69 -10.74 8.47
CA ARG A 15 21.38 -10.42 7.21
C ARG A 15 20.50 -10.83 6.04
N VAL A 16 20.09 -9.85 5.24
CA VAL A 16 19.17 -10.07 4.13
C VAL A 16 19.83 -9.71 2.81
N THR A 17 19.73 -10.59 1.83
CA THR A 17 20.12 -10.32 0.45
C THR A 17 18.85 -10.25 -0.39
N LEU A 18 18.64 -9.14 -1.07
CA LEU A 18 17.54 -8.96 -2.01
C LEU A 18 18.08 -9.17 -3.43
N VAL A 19 17.49 -10.12 -4.15
CA VAL A 19 17.86 -10.44 -5.54
C VAL A 19 16.71 -10.06 -6.46
N ASP A 20 17.00 -9.33 -7.52
CA ASP A 20 16.05 -8.95 -8.55
C ASP A 20 16.68 -9.16 -9.94
N ALA A 21 15.90 -9.56 -10.92
CA ALA A 21 16.35 -9.67 -12.31
C ALA A 21 16.53 -8.30 -12.99
N ALA A 22 15.88 -7.27 -12.46
CA ALA A 22 16.01 -5.90 -12.97
C ALA A 22 17.22 -5.19 -12.37
N PRO A 23 17.79 -4.19 -13.07
CA PRO A 23 18.95 -3.44 -12.58
C PRO A 23 18.67 -2.56 -11.34
N ALA A 24 17.40 -2.41 -10.98
CA ALA A 24 16.98 -1.64 -9.82
C ALA A 24 15.78 -2.32 -9.13
N ILE A 25 15.71 -2.18 -7.80
CA ILE A 25 14.56 -2.64 -7.02
C ILE A 25 13.30 -1.86 -7.40
N CYS A 26 12.14 -2.50 -7.25
CA CYS A 26 10.84 -1.91 -7.58
C CYS A 26 10.67 -1.47 -9.05
N ALA A 27 11.50 -1.94 -9.98
CA ALA A 27 11.44 -1.58 -11.40
C ALA A 27 10.23 -2.17 -12.14
N GLY A 28 9.58 -3.19 -11.57
CA GLY A 28 8.39 -3.84 -12.13
C GLY A 28 7.08 -3.14 -11.77
N ALA A 29 6.07 -3.93 -11.46
CA ALA A 29 4.70 -3.47 -11.16
C ALA A 29 4.63 -2.38 -10.06
N SER A 30 5.52 -2.40 -9.07
CA SER A 30 5.55 -1.40 -8.01
C SER A 30 5.80 0.02 -8.52
N ARG A 31 6.60 0.18 -9.58
CA ARG A 31 6.88 1.49 -10.19
C ARG A 31 5.66 2.09 -10.88
N TRP A 32 4.83 1.24 -11.43
CA TRP A 32 3.66 1.64 -12.21
C TRP A 32 2.36 1.62 -11.40
N ASN A 33 2.47 1.30 -10.12
CA ASN A 33 1.33 1.35 -9.22
C ASN A 33 0.88 2.80 -9.02
N GLU A 34 -0.42 3.01 -9.03
CA GLU A 34 -1.04 4.33 -8.85
C GLU A 34 -0.92 4.90 -7.43
N GLY A 35 -0.32 4.16 -6.50
CA GLY A 35 -0.09 4.61 -5.12
C GLY A 35 -1.35 4.79 -4.27
N LYS A 36 -2.45 4.16 -4.65
CA LYS A 36 -3.73 4.26 -3.92
C LYS A 36 -3.85 3.17 -2.87
N ILE A 37 -4.29 3.56 -1.69
CA ILE A 37 -4.71 2.63 -0.63
C ILE A 37 -6.22 2.43 -0.76
N HIS A 38 -6.63 1.22 -1.14
CA HIS A 38 -8.03 0.87 -1.27
C HIS A 38 -8.61 0.44 0.08
N LEU A 39 -9.55 1.21 0.60
CA LEU A 39 -10.26 0.91 1.86
C LEU A 39 -11.49 0.01 1.67
N GLY A 40 -11.61 -0.63 0.52
CA GLY A 40 -12.70 -1.57 0.26
C GLY A 40 -14.00 -0.95 -0.29
N HIS A 41 -14.04 0.35 -0.56
CA HIS A 41 -15.24 1.05 -1.07
C HIS A 41 -15.76 0.47 -2.38
N LEU A 42 -14.88 -0.06 -3.25
CA LEU A 42 -15.26 -0.71 -4.50
C LEU A 42 -16.13 -1.95 -4.28
N TYR A 43 -16.05 -2.54 -3.11
CA TYR A 43 -16.80 -3.75 -2.73
C TYR A 43 -17.99 -3.45 -1.83
N ALA A 44 -18.34 -2.16 -1.65
CA ALA A 44 -19.47 -1.76 -0.81
C ALA A 44 -20.84 -2.14 -1.41
N ALA A 45 -20.88 -2.42 -2.72
CA ALA A 45 -22.08 -2.91 -3.41
C ALA A 45 -22.34 -4.41 -3.16
N ASP A 46 -21.36 -5.15 -2.67
CA ASP A 46 -21.56 -6.55 -2.25
C ASP A 46 -22.33 -6.58 -0.92
N GLN A 47 -23.54 -7.14 -0.95
CA GLN A 47 -24.40 -7.24 0.23
C GLN A 47 -23.75 -7.96 1.41
N SER A 48 -22.84 -8.92 1.14
CA SER A 48 -22.12 -9.62 2.18
C SER A 48 -21.07 -8.78 2.89
N LEU A 49 -20.61 -7.70 2.27
CA LEU A 49 -19.50 -6.84 2.71
C LEU A 49 -18.21 -7.59 3.09
N ARG A 50 -18.15 -8.90 2.81
CA ARG A 50 -17.08 -9.78 3.26
C ARG A 50 -15.72 -9.33 2.78
N THR A 51 -15.61 -8.92 1.51
CA THR A 51 -14.36 -8.42 0.93
C THR A 51 -13.97 -7.07 1.52
N ALA A 52 -14.91 -6.16 1.66
CA ALA A 52 -14.67 -4.85 2.28
C ALA A 52 -14.16 -4.99 3.72
N GLN A 53 -14.80 -5.85 4.52
CA GLN A 53 -14.40 -6.11 5.91
C GLN A 53 -12.98 -6.70 6.02
N ARG A 54 -12.55 -7.51 5.05
CA ARG A 54 -11.18 -8.06 5.03
C ARG A 54 -10.13 -7.05 4.61
N LEU A 55 -10.46 -6.14 3.70
CA LEU A 55 -9.50 -5.15 3.18
C LEU A 55 -9.32 -3.96 4.10
N LEU A 56 -10.37 -3.53 4.80
CA LEU A 56 -10.36 -2.33 5.63
C LEU A 56 -9.24 -2.32 6.69
N PRO A 57 -9.06 -3.37 7.50
CA PRO A 57 -8.00 -3.40 8.51
C PRO A 57 -6.60 -3.24 7.89
N GLY A 58 -6.34 -3.90 6.76
CA GLY A 58 -5.07 -3.79 6.03
C GLY A 58 -4.84 -2.39 5.47
N GLY A 59 -5.86 -1.77 4.92
CA GLY A 59 -5.80 -0.40 4.41
C GLY A 59 -5.52 0.62 5.52
N LEU A 60 -6.18 0.48 6.66
CA LEU A 60 -5.97 1.36 7.83
C LEU A 60 -4.60 1.15 8.47
N ALA A 61 -4.09 -0.08 8.49
CA ALA A 61 -2.78 -0.40 9.04
C ALA A 61 -1.62 -0.05 8.11
N PHE A 62 -1.87 0.22 6.82
CA PHE A 62 -0.83 0.41 5.81
C PHE A 62 0.11 1.56 6.17
N ARG A 63 -0.43 2.75 6.45
CA ARG A 63 0.38 3.92 6.76
C ARG A 63 1.27 3.71 7.99
N PRO A 64 0.74 3.37 9.18
CA PRO A 64 1.57 3.16 10.35
C PRO A 64 2.60 2.04 10.16
N LEU A 65 2.26 0.99 9.41
CA LEU A 65 3.22 -0.07 9.08
C LEU A 65 4.37 0.47 8.22
N VAL A 66 4.09 1.21 7.16
CA VAL A 66 5.14 1.76 6.29
C VAL A 66 5.99 2.79 7.06
N GLU A 67 5.38 3.70 7.80
CA GLU A 67 6.09 4.66 8.64
C GLU A 67 7.04 3.97 9.64
N SER A 68 6.58 2.88 10.26
CA SER A 68 7.43 2.07 11.14
C SER A 68 8.58 1.41 10.40
N LEU A 69 8.36 0.95 9.16
CA LEU A 69 9.39 0.31 8.34
C LEU A 69 10.44 1.27 7.80
N ILE A 70 10.07 2.50 7.44
CA ILE A 70 11.01 3.48 6.89
C ILE A 70 11.59 4.42 7.94
N GLY A 71 11.00 4.47 9.13
CA GLY A 71 11.40 5.37 10.21
C GLY A 71 11.11 6.84 9.96
N GLN A 72 10.17 7.14 9.05
CA GLN A 72 9.79 8.49 8.66
C GLN A 72 8.29 8.62 8.54
N SER A 73 7.74 9.81 8.82
CA SER A 73 6.33 10.09 8.60
C SER A 73 6.02 10.29 7.12
N LEU A 74 4.94 9.68 6.66
CA LEU A 74 4.39 9.89 5.32
C LEU A 74 3.40 11.07 5.26
N ALA A 75 3.13 11.74 6.37
CA ALA A 75 2.16 12.84 6.43
C ALA A 75 2.39 13.94 5.38
N PRO A 76 3.63 14.36 5.10
CA PRO A 76 3.91 15.38 4.07
C PRO A 76 3.67 14.88 2.64
N ALA A 77 3.78 13.56 2.43
CA ALA A 77 3.63 12.96 1.09
C ALA A 77 2.19 12.57 0.76
N ILE A 78 1.31 12.51 1.76
CA ILE A 78 -0.09 12.16 1.58
C ILE A 78 -0.89 13.43 1.36
N SER A 79 -1.16 13.75 0.10
CA SER A 79 -2.16 14.76 -0.26
C SER A 79 -3.53 14.28 0.18
N THR A 80 -4.07 14.88 1.23
CA THR A 80 -5.48 14.75 1.57
C THR A 80 -6.27 15.67 0.64
N SER A 81 -6.52 15.23 -0.59
CA SER A 81 -7.52 15.92 -1.40
C SER A 81 -8.88 15.70 -0.73
N ARG A 82 -9.41 16.74 -0.10
CA ARG A 82 -10.74 16.73 0.52
C ARG A 82 -11.88 16.64 -0.50
N SER A 83 -11.58 16.59 -1.79
CA SER A 83 -12.59 16.48 -2.84
C SER A 83 -12.52 15.11 -3.50
N TRP A 84 -13.23 14.16 -2.96
CA TRP A 84 -13.58 12.94 -3.66
C TRP A 84 -14.70 13.25 -4.66
N ASN A 85 -14.38 13.92 -5.75
CA ASN A 85 -15.29 14.04 -6.87
C ASN A 85 -15.27 12.73 -7.66
N PHE A 86 -16.06 11.75 -7.21
CA PHE A 86 -16.39 10.59 -8.04
C PHE A 86 -17.29 11.07 -9.20
N ARG A 87 -16.69 11.41 -10.32
CA ARG A 87 -17.42 11.43 -11.57
C ARG A 87 -17.57 9.98 -12.03
N PHE A 88 -18.71 9.40 -11.78
CA PHE A 88 -19.12 8.22 -12.53
C PHE A 88 -19.41 8.68 -13.97
N SER A 89 -18.46 8.48 -14.86
CA SER A 89 -18.77 8.47 -16.30
C SER A 89 -19.59 7.22 -16.56
N ARG A 90 -20.83 7.41 -17.02
CA ARG A 90 -21.66 6.30 -17.50
C ARG A 90 -20.93 5.67 -18.69
N TRP A 91 -20.71 4.38 -18.62
CA TRP A 91 -20.36 3.53 -19.75
C TRP A 91 -21.66 3.19 -20.49
#